data_7eb4c95d5c713a0db3961fc1bca6b82c
#
_entry.id   7eb4c95d5c713a0db3961fc1bca6b82c
#
_cell.length_a   1.000
_cell.length_b   1.000
_cell.length_c   1.000
_cell.angle_alpha   90.00
_cell.angle_beta   90.00
_cell.angle_gamma   90.00
#
_symmetry.space_group_name_H-M   'P 1'
#
loop_
_entity.id
_entity.type
_entity.pdbx_description
1 polymer ?
#
loop_
_entity_poly.entity_id
_entity_poly.type
_entity_poly.pdbx_seq_one_letter_code
_entity_poly.pdbx_strand_id
1 'polypeptide(L)'
;MAMLNGTFKSIAPLISDEERQIYEIVTLVVISSAIGLFGLGANIINIIVFVRQGLNNSVNIGFMGLAISDLLSLVTIEWYCISFNPLFINSDINFFPPDVQHLSGGHPHGCFARITAWVTAYITFERCLCITFPLKVKQILTPRRTLIILIAIYFIVMLPMLPEYATAYIGLKYFPFLNKTLYGLVFTSERYKVDGLSFLLFAILMFVSFVAVIVCTAVLVVKLNQKSQWRQKSTFDSAQSEIMSRRDRSTMKTVILIASVLIINYSPTVVFFTGVFIVPEFNITGQHRNLFLVSAAFCFIFDTLNSSVTIISYYTMSSKFRQTFHELFSLCLRKKNHSELKTELEKDHADSNTKL
;
A
#
# COMPACT_ATOMS: atom_id res chain seq x y z
N MET A 1 56.76 -22.59 -11.30
CA MET A 1 55.40 -23.11 -11.07
C MET A 1 55.12 -22.99 -9.56
N ALA A 2 54.69 -21.81 -9.11
CA ALA A 2 54.44 -21.53 -7.70
C ALA A 2 52.92 -21.42 -7.53
N MET A 3 52.33 -22.36 -6.81
CA MET A 3 50.93 -22.34 -6.42
C MET A 3 50.74 -21.24 -5.35
N LEU A 4 50.05 -20.16 -5.70
CA LEU A 4 49.56 -19.18 -4.76
C LEU A 4 48.30 -19.77 -4.06
N ASN A 5 48.51 -20.32 -2.87
CA ASN A 5 47.43 -20.62 -1.93
C ASN A 5 46.85 -19.32 -1.40
N GLY A 6 45.94 -18.71 -2.16
CA GLY A 6 45.09 -17.63 -1.68
C GLY A 6 43.94 -18.23 -0.83
N THR A 7 44.17 -18.37 0.46
CA THR A 7 43.05 -18.53 1.42
C THR A 7 42.17 -17.32 1.31
N PHE A 8 41.07 -17.44 0.56
CA PHE A 8 39.96 -16.50 0.68
C PHE A 8 39.47 -16.55 2.14
N LYS A 9 39.87 -15.61 2.95
CA LYS A 9 39.23 -15.34 4.22
C LYS A 9 37.76 -15.05 3.91
N SER A 10 36.88 -16.00 4.18
CA SER A 10 35.45 -15.72 4.17
C SER A 10 35.19 -14.63 5.22
N ILE A 11 34.94 -13.43 4.78
CA ILE A 11 34.53 -12.34 5.67
C ILE A 11 33.21 -12.81 6.28
N ALA A 12 33.14 -12.91 7.63
CA ALA A 12 31.93 -13.29 8.31
C ALA A 12 30.79 -12.37 7.86
N PRO A 13 29.59 -12.89 7.61
CA PRO A 13 28.46 -12.07 7.22
C PRO A 13 28.18 -11.03 8.32
N LEU A 14 27.82 -9.81 7.92
CA LEU A 14 27.53 -8.69 8.82
C LEU A 14 26.36 -9.01 9.77
N ILE A 15 25.45 -9.86 9.32
CA ILE A 15 24.27 -10.35 10.03
C ILE A 15 24.23 -11.86 9.87
N SER A 16 24.14 -12.59 10.97
CA SER A 16 23.99 -14.05 10.95
C SER A 16 22.61 -14.49 10.45
N ASP A 17 22.47 -15.77 10.10
CA ASP A 17 21.15 -16.31 9.68
C ASP A 17 20.14 -16.30 10.84
N GLU A 18 20.59 -16.53 12.08
CA GLU A 18 19.74 -16.50 13.26
C GLU A 18 19.23 -15.08 13.54
N GLU A 19 20.11 -14.09 13.54
CA GLU A 19 19.74 -12.68 13.72
C GLU A 19 18.75 -12.23 12.63
N ARG A 20 18.98 -12.61 11.38
CA ARG A 20 18.06 -12.32 10.27
C ARG A 20 16.67 -12.92 10.51
N GLN A 21 16.61 -14.21 10.91
CA GLN A 21 15.32 -14.86 11.17
C GLN A 21 14.55 -14.20 12.32
N ILE A 22 15.23 -13.86 13.42
CA ILE A 22 14.60 -13.14 14.54
C ILE A 22 14.07 -11.79 14.06
N TYR A 23 14.87 -11.06 13.28
CA TYR A 23 14.47 -9.77 12.76
C TYR A 23 13.27 -9.87 11.81
N GLU A 24 13.26 -10.83 10.88
CA GLU A 24 12.13 -11.09 9.98
C GLU A 24 10.86 -11.44 10.76
N ILE A 25 10.94 -12.28 11.80
CA ILE A 25 9.77 -12.61 12.64
C ILE A 25 9.25 -11.36 13.33
N VAL A 26 10.11 -10.58 13.98
CA VAL A 26 9.68 -9.37 14.71
C VAL A 26 9.10 -8.33 13.77
N THR A 27 9.75 -8.06 12.65
CA THR A 27 9.34 -7.01 11.72
C THR A 27 8.12 -7.39 10.89
N LEU A 28 8.08 -8.60 10.35
CA LEU A 28 7.01 -9.05 9.46
C LEU A 28 5.84 -9.62 10.26
N VAL A 29 6.10 -10.68 11.07
CA VAL A 29 5.03 -11.44 11.69
C VAL A 29 4.36 -10.68 12.85
N VAL A 30 5.12 -9.83 13.57
CA VAL A 30 4.57 -9.08 14.70
C VAL A 30 4.19 -7.65 14.30
N ILE A 31 5.17 -6.84 13.88
CA ILE A 31 4.96 -5.40 13.67
C ILE A 31 4.11 -5.13 12.43
N SER A 32 4.53 -5.65 11.26
CA SER A 32 3.81 -5.38 10.00
C SER A 32 2.41 -5.98 10.01
N SER A 33 2.24 -7.19 10.57
CA SER A 33 0.92 -7.81 10.68
C SER A 33 -0.03 -7.03 11.60
N ALA A 34 0.44 -6.56 12.75
CA ALA A 34 -0.39 -5.75 13.65
C ALA A 34 -0.85 -4.44 12.99
N ILE A 35 0.06 -3.76 12.29
CA ILE A 35 -0.25 -2.52 11.55
C ILE A 35 -1.17 -2.82 10.37
N GLY A 36 -0.91 -3.91 9.63
CA GLY A 36 -1.67 -4.30 8.45
C GLY A 36 -3.11 -4.69 8.78
N LEU A 37 -3.35 -5.44 9.86
CA LEU A 37 -4.70 -5.77 10.32
C LEU A 37 -5.52 -4.51 10.66
N PHE A 38 -4.92 -3.52 11.33
CA PHE A 38 -5.55 -2.21 11.51
C PHE A 38 -5.84 -1.55 10.17
N GLY A 39 -4.87 -1.55 9.26
CA GLY A 39 -4.98 -0.93 7.93
C GLY A 39 -6.06 -1.58 7.05
N LEU A 40 -6.25 -2.90 7.12
CA LEU A 40 -7.34 -3.61 6.43
C LEU A 40 -8.70 -3.05 6.84
N GLY A 41 -8.96 -2.98 8.15
CA GLY A 41 -10.18 -2.38 8.69
C GLY A 41 -10.36 -0.92 8.27
N ALA A 42 -9.29 -0.14 8.35
CA ALA A 42 -9.28 1.27 7.97
C ALA A 42 -9.64 1.49 6.49
N ASN A 43 -9.07 0.70 5.56
CA ASN A 43 -9.34 0.86 4.14
C ASN A 43 -10.72 0.33 3.73
N ILE A 44 -11.24 -0.70 4.38
CA ILE A 44 -12.64 -1.12 4.21
C ILE A 44 -13.57 0.04 4.60
N ILE A 45 -13.32 0.70 5.73
CA ILE A 45 -14.10 1.88 6.15
C ILE A 45 -13.96 3.03 5.14
N ASN A 46 -12.75 3.31 4.66
CA ASN A 46 -12.50 4.33 3.64
C ASN A 46 -13.35 4.09 2.38
N ILE A 47 -13.36 2.85 1.86
CA ILE A 47 -14.14 2.46 0.69
C ILE A 47 -15.63 2.67 0.95
N ILE A 48 -16.16 2.20 2.08
CA ILE A 48 -17.58 2.35 2.44
C ILE A 48 -17.97 3.84 2.50
N VAL A 49 -17.13 4.67 3.12
CA VAL A 49 -17.37 6.12 3.22
C VAL A 49 -17.38 6.77 1.84
N PHE A 50 -16.41 6.46 0.95
CA PHE A 50 -16.37 7.06 -0.39
C PHE A 50 -17.52 6.60 -1.28
N VAL A 51 -17.93 5.32 -1.20
CA VAL A 51 -19.12 4.84 -1.89
C VAL A 51 -20.37 5.59 -1.42
N ARG A 52 -20.53 5.78 -0.10
CA ARG A 52 -21.67 6.54 0.48
C ARG A 52 -21.66 8.01 0.07
N GLN A 53 -20.48 8.61 -0.08
CA GLN A 53 -20.34 10.00 -0.54
C GLN A 53 -20.68 10.19 -2.03
N GLY A 54 -20.78 9.10 -2.79
CA GLY A 54 -21.02 9.09 -4.22
C GLY A 54 -19.76 9.26 -5.07
N LEU A 55 -19.73 8.58 -6.21
CA LEU A 55 -18.61 8.53 -7.16
C LEU A 55 -18.79 9.48 -8.35
N ASN A 56 -19.64 10.50 -8.21
CA ASN A 56 -19.88 11.50 -9.24
C ASN A 56 -18.82 12.61 -9.28
N ASN A 57 -17.76 12.48 -8.49
CA ASN A 57 -16.68 13.46 -8.36
C ASN A 57 -15.32 12.76 -8.53
N SER A 58 -14.45 13.32 -9.37
CA SER A 58 -13.09 12.83 -9.62
C SER A 58 -12.28 12.61 -8.34
N VAL A 59 -12.43 13.49 -7.35
CA VAL A 59 -11.74 13.39 -6.03
C VAL A 59 -12.11 12.10 -5.30
N ASN A 60 -13.40 11.82 -5.19
CA ASN A 60 -13.88 10.63 -4.48
C ASN A 60 -13.45 9.34 -5.22
N ILE A 61 -13.45 9.37 -6.56
CA ILE A 61 -12.94 8.25 -7.38
C ILE A 61 -11.45 8.05 -7.14
N GLY A 62 -10.66 9.13 -7.11
CA GLY A 62 -9.23 9.08 -6.81
C GLY A 62 -8.95 8.49 -5.43
N PHE A 63 -9.61 9.00 -4.39
CA PHE A 63 -9.45 8.47 -3.02
C PHE A 63 -9.95 7.04 -2.86
N MET A 64 -11.02 6.66 -3.56
CA MET A 64 -11.48 5.27 -3.58
C MET A 64 -10.46 4.36 -4.28
N GLY A 65 -9.89 4.79 -5.42
CA GLY A 65 -8.81 4.06 -6.08
C GLY A 65 -7.60 3.89 -5.14
N LEU A 66 -7.22 4.94 -4.40
CA LEU A 66 -6.16 4.86 -3.40
C LEU A 66 -6.49 3.84 -2.28
N ALA A 67 -7.70 3.89 -1.72
CA ALA A 67 -8.11 2.96 -0.67
C ALA A 67 -8.17 1.49 -1.15
N ILE A 68 -8.51 1.26 -2.43
CA ILE A 68 -8.48 -0.07 -3.03
C ILE A 68 -7.05 -0.58 -3.19
N SER A 69 -6.11 0.25 -3.71
CA SER A 69 -4.69 -0.16 -3.82
C SER A 69 -4.06 -0.42 -2.45
N ASP A 70 -4.36 0.41 -1.45
CA ASP A 70 -3.91 0.22 -0.08
C ASP A 70 -4.46 -1.09 0.52
N LEU A 71 -5.75 -1.38 0.33
CA LEU A 71 -6.37 -2.62 0.79
C LEU A 71 -5.72 -3.85 0.15
N LEU A 72 -5.50 -3.84 -1.17
CA LEU A 72 -4.87 -4.95 -1.88
C LEU A 72 -3.41 -5.13 -1.50
N SER A 73 -2.67 -4.04 -1.27
CA SER A 73 -1.32 -4.06 -0.74
C SER A 73 -1.28 -4.71 0.64
N LEU A 74 -2.23 -4.36 1.52
CA LEU A 74 -2.32 -4.92 2.87
C LEU A 74 -2.73 -6.40 2.87
N VAL A 75 -3.67 -6.82 2.04
CA VAL A 75 -4.02 -8.24 1.89
C VAL A 75 -2.82 -9.08 1.46
N THR A 76 -2.04 -8.57 0.52
CA THR A 76 -0.87 -9.31 0.00
C THR A 76 0.29 -9.32 0.97
N ILE A 77 0.52 -8.25 1.75
CA ILE A 77 1.55 -8.25 2.79
C ILE A 77 1.15 -9.11 4.00
N GLU A 78 -0.13 -9.16 4.37
CA GLU A 78 -0.59 -10.08 5.41
C GLU A 78 -0.36 -11.54 5.02
N TRP A 79 -0.64 -11.90 3.76
CA TRP A 79 -0.30 -13.22 3.24
C TRP A 79 1.21 -13.49 3.32
N TYR A 80 2.03 -12.49 2.99
CA TYR A 80 3.48 -12.55 3.16
C TYR A 80 3.87 -12.82 4.63
N CYS A 81 3.32 -12.05 5.57
CA CYS A 81 3.59 -12.19 7.00
C CYS A 81 3.18 -13.58 7.53
N ILE A 82 2.00 -14.07 7.15
CA ILE A 82 1.54 -15.43 7.51
C ILE A 82 2.51 -16.49 6.98
N SER A 83 2.99 -16.33 5.74
CA SER A 83 3.89 -17.29 5.09
C SER A 83 5.28 -17.37 5.73
N PHE A 84 5.71 -16.33 6.44
CA PHE A 84 6.95 -16.32 7.23
C PHE A 84 6.75 -16.66 8.71
N ASN A 85 5.51 -16.95 9.13
CA ASN A 85 5.25 -17.38 10.50
C ASN A 85 5.79 -18.82 10.73
N PRO A 86 6.68 -19.04 11.71
CA PRO A 86 7.25 -20.35 11.98
C PRO A 86 6.20 -21.44 12.26
N LEU A 87 5.08 -21.09 12.90
CA LEU A 87 3.98 -22.04 13.16
C LEU A 87 3.33 -22.52 11.85
N PHE A 88 3.22 -21.61 10.86
CA PHE A 88 2.66 -21.96 9.56
C PHE A 88 3.65 -22.74 8.69
N ILE A 89 4.93 -22.36 8.69
CA ILE A 89 5.99 -23.08 7.98
C ILE A 89 6.12 -24.54 8.46
N ASN A 90 5.99 -24.77 9.78
CA ASN A 90 6.13 -26.09 10.39
C ASN A 90 4.82 -26.88 10.45
N SER A 91 3.72 -26.35 9.91
CA SER A 91 2.45 -27.07 9.83
C SER A 91 2.48 -28.18 8.77
N ASP A 92 1.59 -29.18 8.90
CA ASP A 92 1.56 -30.30 7.96
C ASP A 92 0.74 -29.96 6.69
N ILE A 93 1.36 -29.09 5.85
CA ILE A 93 0.79 -28.65 4.57
C ILE A 93 1.65 -29.15 3.40
N ASN A 94 1.03 -29.28 2.22
CA ASN A 94 1.65 -29.84 1.04
C ASN A 94 2.50 -28.84 0.23
N PHE A 95 2.72 -27.63 0.73
CA PHE A 95 3.52 -26.60 0.06
C PHE A 95 4.43 -25.88 1.06
N PHE A 96 5.51 -25.28 0.53
CA PHE A 96 6.41 -24.45 1.32
C PHE A 96 5.97 -22.99 1.25
N PRO A 97 5.42 -22.41 2.35
CA PRO A 97 4.78 -21.09 2.31
C PRO A 97 5.67 -19.96 1.79
N PRO A 98 6.98 -19.84 2.16
CA PRO A 98 7.85 -18.79 1.64
C PRO A 98 8.07 -18.84 0.13
N ASP A 99 8.01 -20.03 -0.49
CA ASP A 99 8.12 -20.17 -1.94
C ASP A 99 6.82 -19.80 -2.65
N VAL A 100 5.67 -20.25 -2.11
CA VAL A 100 4.36 -20.00 -2.71
C VAL A 100 3.99 -18.50 -2.62
N GLN A 101 4.30 -17.86 -1.50
CA GLN A 101 4.02 -16.44 -1.33
C GLN A 101 4.80 -15.56 -2.31
N HIS A 102 5.93 -15.98 -2.80
CA HIS A 102 6.74 -15.20 -3.76
C HIS A 102 5.90 -14.75 -4.97
N LEU A 103 5.13 -15.67 -5.57
CA LEU A 103 4.23 -15.35 -6.68
C LEU A 103 2.87 -14.84 -6.22
N SER A 104 2.33 -15.34 -5.11
CA SER A 104 0.95 -15.03 -4.69
C SER A 104 0.83 -13.82 -3.74
N GLY A 105 1.92 -13.38 -3.12
CA GLY A 105 1.98 -12.28 -2.16
C GLY A 105 3.06 -11.25 -2.46
N GLY A 106 4.32 -11.68 -2.56
CA GLY A 106 5.47 -10.78 -2.67
C GLY A 106 5.46 -9.87 -3.91
N HIS A 107 5.34 -10.44 -5.10
CA HIS A 107 5.24 -9.65 -6.34
C HIS A 107 3.95 -8.82 -6.41
N PRO A 108 2.75 -9.36 -6.11
CA PRO A 108 1.53 -8.57 -6.04
C PRO A 108 1.62 -7.41 -5.04
N HIS A 109 2.18 -7.62 -3.84
CA HIS A 109 2.42 -6.55 -2.88
C HIS A 109 3.27 -5.43 -3.49
N GLY A 110 4.39 -5.80 -4.11
CA GLY A 110 5.24 -4.85 -4.82
C GLY A 110 4.49 -4.04 -5.89
N CYS A 111 3.54 -4.63 -6.61
CA CYS A 111 2.69 -3.91 -7.56
C CYS A 111 1.74 -2.95 -6.86
N PHE A 112 0.98 -3.42 -5.86
CA PHE A 112 -0.04 -2.60 -5.21
C PHE A 112 0.57 -1.42 -4.44
N ALA A 113 1.72 -1.60 -3.78
CA ALA A 113 2.46 -0.50 -3.16
C ALA A 113 2.86 0.58 -4.18
N ARG A 114 3.25 0.20 -5.40
CA ARG A 114 3.57 1.14 -6.47
C ARG A 114 2.32 1.77 -7.09
N ILE A 115 1.23 1.03 -7.21
CA ILE A 115 -0.07 1.58 -7.63
C ILE A 115 -0.50 2.68 -6.66
N THR A 116 -0.38 2.47 -5.33
CA THR A 116 -0.64 3.49 -4.31
C THR A 116 0.18 4.77 -4.57
N ALA A 117 1.47 4.64 -4.88
CA ALA A 117 2.32 5.79 -5.18
C ALA A 117 1.90 6.51 -6.48
N TRP A 118 1.59 5.78 -7.55
CA TRP A 118 1.12 6.36 -8.81
C TRP A 118 -0.26 7.01 -8.70
N VAL A 119 -1.19 6.41 -7.96
CA VAL A 119 -2.50 6.99 -7.69
C VAL A 119 -2.35 8.27 -6.86
N THR A 120 -1.47 8.29 -5.86
CA THR A 120 -1.16 9.49 -5.07
C THR A 120 -0.54 10.58 -5.95
N ALA A 121 0.40 10.24 -6.84
CA ALA A 121 0.97 11.17 -7.82
C ALA A 121 -0.13 11.77 -8.73
N TYR A 122 -1.03 10.93 -9.23
CA TYR A 122 -2.16 11.37 -10.06
C TYR A 122 -3.09 12.32 -9.30
N ILE A 123 -3.52 11.98 -8.08
CA ILE A 123 -4.40 12.84 -7.26
C ILE A 123 -3.72 14.19 -6.98
N THR A 124 -2.43 14.17 -6.65
CA THR A 124 -1.67 15.39 -6.38
C THR A 124 -1.54 16.26 -7.62
N PHE A 125 -1.24 15.65 -8.77
CA PHE A 125 -1.21 16.31 -10.07
C PHE A 125 -2.58 16.92 -10.45
N GLU A 126 -3.66 16.15 -10.28
CA GLU A 126 -5.03 16.62 -10.48
C GLU A 126 -5.31 17.88 -9.66
N ARG A 127 -4.89 17.89 -8.39
CA ARG A 127 -5.06 19.08 -7.52
C ARG A 127 -4.21 20.26 -7.96
N CYS A 128 -2.99 20.03 -8.47
CA CYS A 128 -2.16 21.08 -9.07
C CYS A 128 -2.86 21.74 -10.26
N LEU A 129 -3.46 20.93 -11.13
CA LEU A 129 -4.22 21.44 -12.27
C LEU A 129 -5.45 22.24 -11.83
N CYS A 130 -6.18 21.77 -10.81
CA CYS A 130 -7.35 22.46 -10.27
C CYS A 130 -7.01 23.87 -9.73
N ILE A 131 -5.85 24.04 -9.10
CA ILE A 131 -5.45 25.34 -8.54
C ILE A 131 -4.87 26.28 -9.60
N THR A 132 -4.18 25.70 -10.62
CA THR A 132 -3.48 26.47 -11.65
C THR A 132 -4.42 26.89 -12.78
N PHE A 133 -5.35 26.02 -13.21
CA PHE A 133 -6.24 26.23 -14.35
C PHE A 133 -7.72 25.94 -14.00
N PRO A 134 -8.36 26.66 -13.06
CA PRO A 134 -9.65 26.28 -12.47
C PRO A 134 -10.79 26.18 -13.49
N LEU A 135 -10.77 26.99 -14.54
CA LEU A 135 -11.83 27.01 -15.55
C LEU A 135 -11.68 25.87 -16.60
N LYS A 136 -10.44 25.57 -17.02
CA LYS A 136 -10.15 24.53 -18.01
C LYS A 136 -10.23 23.12 -17.44
N VAL A 137 -9.87 22.97 -16.17
CA VAL A 137 -9.79 21.67 -15.49
C VAL A 137 -11.14 20.97 -15.38
N LYS A 138 -12.22 21.69 -15.13
CA LYS A 138 -13.57 21.10 -15.09
C LYS A 138 -13.98 20.38 -16.36
N GLN A 139 -13.44 20.80 -17.51
CA GLN A 139 -13.68 20.17 -18.81
C GLN A 139 -12.74 18.98 -19.07
N ILE A 140 -11.53 19.01 -18.48
CA ILE A 140 -10.49 18.00 -18.70
C ILE A 140 -10.65 16.83 -17.73
N LEU A 141 -10.86 17.12 -16.45
CA LEU A 141 -10.93 16.13 -15.35
C LEU A 141 -12.39 15.80 -15.01
N THR A 142 -12.96 14.91 -15.79
CA THR A 142 -14.30 14.36 -15.54
C THR A 142 -14.18 13.05 -14.73
N PRO A 143 -15.22 12.67 -13.96
CA PRO A 143 -15.22 11.41 -13.21
C PRO A 143 -14.88 10.18 -14.07
N ARG A 144 -15.42 10.15 -15.29
CA ARG A 144 -15.18 9.06 -16.26
C ARG A 144 -13.71 8.99 -16.70
N ARG A 145 -13.08 10.14 -16.99
CA ARG A 145 -11.66 10.18 -17.36
C ARG A 145 -10.75 9.79 -16.20
N THR A 146 -11.06 10.26 -15.00
CA THR A 146 -10.34 9.82 -13.77
C THR A 146 -10.40 8.32 -13.61
N LEU A 147 -11.56 7.70 -13.75
CA LEU A 147 -11.70 6.25 -13.67
C LEU A 147 -10.85 5.52 -14.72
N ILE A 148 -10.87 5.97 -15.98
CA ILE A 148 -10.06 5.40 -17.07
C ILE A 148 -8.56 5.51 -16.74
N ILE A 149 -8.10 6.67 -16.24
CA ILE A 149 -6.70 6.87 -15.87
C ILE A 149 -6.30 5.94 -14.72
N LEU A 150 -7.14 5.79 -13.69
CA LEU A 150 -6.87 4.87 -12.60
C LEU A 150 -6.77 3.43 -13.08
N ILE A 151 -7.71 2.97 -13.92
CA ILE A 151 -7.66 1.62 -14.51
C ILE A 151 -6.36 1.43 -15.32
N ALA A 152 -5.96 2.43 -16.10
CA ALA A 152 -4.71 2.40 -16.85
C ALA A 152 -3.49 2.33 -15.93
N ILE A 153 -3.47 3.07 -14.81
CA ILE A 153 -2.39 2.99 -13.79
C ILE A 153 -2.29 1.57 -13.24
N TYR A 154 -3.42 0.97 -12.81
CA TYR A 154 -3.44 -0.39 -12.29
C TYR A 154 -2.89 -1.39 -13.32
N PHE A 155 -3.34 -1.29 -14.57
CA PHE A 155 -2.89 -2.19 -15.62
C PHE A 155 -1.40 -2.03 -15.94
N ILE A 156 -0.93 -0.80 -16.16
CA ILE A 156 0.48 -0.52 -16.55
C ILE A 156 1.45 -0.93 -15.45
N VAL A 157 1.13 -0.64 -14.18
CA VAL A 157 2.00 -0.95 -13.05
C VAL A 157 2.08 -2.45 -12.77
N MET A 158 1.13 -3.25 -13.27
CA MET A 158 1.18 -4.72 -13.19
C MET A 158 2.05 -5.37 -14.27
N LEU A 159 2.37 -4.67 -15.38
CA LEU A 159 3.18 -5.24 -16.46
C LEU A 159 4.56 -5.79 -16.02
N PRO A 160 5.28 -5.19 -15.08
CA PRO A 160 6.55 -5.74 -14.57
C PRO A 160 6.45 -7.13 -13.94
N MET A 161 5.26 -7.62 -13.61
CA MET A 161 5.08 -9.00 -13.13
C MET A 161 5.22 -10.03 -14.25
N LEU A 162 4.98 -9.66 -15.51
CA LEU A 162 4.94 -10.61 -16.63
C LEU A 162 6.19 -11.44 -16.78
N PRO A 163 7.44 -10.91 -16.74
CA PRO A 163 8.65 -11.70 -16.84
C PRO A 163 8.77 -12.76 -15.73
N GLU A 164 8.33 -12.41 -14.51
CA GLU A 164 8.34 -13.32 -13.36
C GLU A 164 7.37 -14.48 -13.56
N TYR A 165 6.11 -14.18 -13.87
CA TYR A 165 5.08 -15.21 -14.07
C TYR A 165 5.28 -16.06 -15.34
N ALA A 166 6.02 -15.54 -16.32
CA ALA A 166 6.40 -16.30 -17.52
C ALA A 166 7.52 -17.30 -17.25
N THR A 167 8.34 -17.09 -16.20
CA THR A 167 9.55 -17.88 -15.95
C THR A 167 9.59 -18.56 -14.59
N ALA A 168 8.53 -18.43 -13.78
CA ALA A 168 8.40 -19.08 -12.49
C ALA A 168 6.99 -19.68 -12.33
N TYR A 169 6.91 -20.85 -11.72
CA TYR A 169 5.67 -21.54 -11.43
C TYR A 169 5.75 -22.34 -10.13
N ILE A 170 4.61 -22.75 -9.59
CA ILE A 170 4.55 -23.62 -8.41
C ILE A 170 4.56 -25.08 -8.87
N GLY A 171 5.58 -25.83 -8.46
CA GLY A 171 5.78 -27.23 -8.81
C GLY A 171 6.34 -28.05 -7.64
N LEU A 172 6.34 -29.38 -7.79
CA LEU A 172 6.93 -30.27 -6.78
C LEU A 172 8.44 -30.08 -6.71
N LYS A 173 8.97 -29.85 -5.50
CA LYS A 173 10.38 -29.60 -5.22
C LYS A 173 10.79 -30.30 -3.92
N TYR A 174 11.95 -30.94 -3.92
CA TYR A 174 12.52 -31.52 -2.70
C TYR A 174 13.21 -30.45 -1.87
N PHE A 175 12.85 -30.37 -0.59
CA PHE A 175 13.43 -29.46 0.39
C PHE A 175 14.33 -30.25 1.37
N PRO A 176 15.67 -30.24 1.19
CA PRO A 176 16.58 -31.05 1.99
C PRO A 176 16.50 -30.77 3.50
N PHE A 177 16.31 -29.50 3.88
CA PHE A 177 16.23 -29.07 5.27
C PHE A 177 14.95 -29.53 5.99
N LEU A 178 13.89 -29.86 5.26
CA LEU A 178 12.65 -30.45 5.79
C LEU A 178 12.57 -31.96 5.56
N ASN A 179 13.47 -32.51 4.74
CA ASN A 179 13.42 -33.88 4.25
C ASN A 179 12.05 -34.28 3.65
N LYS A 180 11.40 -33.33 2.95
CA LYS A 180 10.07 -33.48 2.35
C LYS A 180 10.06 -32.98 0.90
N THR A 181 9.21 -33.60 0.08
CA THR A 181 8.85 -33.08 -1.25
C THR A 181 7.55 -32.32 -1.12
N LEU A 182 7.55 -31.02 -1.40
CA LEU A 182 6.43 -30.12 -1.27
C LEU A 182 6.27 -29.29 -2.55
N TYR A 183 5.12 -28.68 -2.74
CA TYR A 183 4.98 -27.64 -3.76
C TYR A 183 5.79 -26.40 -3.35
N GLY A 184 6.63 -25.94 -4.25
CA GLY A 184 7.49 -24.76 -4.07
C GLY A 184 7.73 -24.04 -5.37
N LEU A 185 8.50 -22.97 -5.32
CA LEU A 185 8.86 -22.15 -6.46
C LEU A 185 9.87 -22.85 -7.35
N VAL A 186 9.53 -23.02 -8.63
CA VAL A 186 10.38 -23.61 -9.66
C VAL A 186 10.56 -22.59 -10.78
N PHE A 187 11.81 -22.44 -11.24
CA PHE A 187 12.14 -21.56 -12.36
C PHE A 187 12.33 -22.35 -13.64
N THR A 188 11.89 -21.78 -14.76
CA THR A 188 12.15 -22.34 -16.11
C THR A 188 13.58 -22.10 -16.55
N SER A 189 14.05 -22.83 -17.56
CA SER A 189 15.36 -22.61 -18.18
C SER A 189 15.53 -21.22 -18.81
N GLU A 190 14.42 -20.53 -19.13
CA GLU A 190 14.43 -19.20 -19.73
C GLU A 190 14.65 -18.07 -18.70
N ARG A 191 14.66 -18.39 -17.40
CA ARG A 191 14.79 -17.42 -16.29
C ARG A 191 16.00 -16.50 -16.48
N TYR A 192 17.14 -17.04 -16.92
CA TYR A 192 18.37 -16.26 -17.08
C TYR A 192 18.27 -15.11 -18.09
N LYS A 193 17.28 -15.15 -19.02
CA LYS A 193 17.08 -14.09 -20.02
C LYS A 193 16.38 -12.85 -19.45
N VAL A 194 15.61 -13.04 -18.37
CA VAL A 194 14.76 -11.99 -17.78
C VAL A 194 15.08 -11.76 -16.29
N ASP A 195 16.13 -12.40 -15.80
CA ASP A 195 16.52 -12.26 -14.40
C ASP A 195 16.83 -10.80 -14.07
N GLY A 196 16.25 -10.30 -12.97
CA GLY A 196 16.34 -8.90 -12.56
C GLY A 196 15.49 -7.91 -13.38
N LEU A 197 14.90 -8.31 -14.52
CA LEU A 197 14.11 -7.38 -15.35
C LEU A 197 12.88 -6.84 -14.60
N SER A 198 12.11 -7.70 -13.96
CA SER A 198 10.96 -7.27 -13.13
C SER A 198 11.39 -6.30 -12.04
N PHE A 199 12.51 -6.61 -11.37
CA PHE A 199 13.07 -5.75 -10.32
C PHE A 199 13.48 -4.37 -10.85
N LEU A 200 14.15 -4.32 -12.00
CA LEU A 200 14.54 -3.07 -12.67
C LEU A 200 13.31 -2.24 -13.06
N LEU A 201 12.31 -2.87 -13.66
CA LEU A 201 11.07 -2.19 -14.06
C LEU A 201 10.33 -1.64 -12.84
N PHE A 202 10.24 -2.40 -11.75
CA PHE A 202 9.68 -1.93 -10.49
C PHE A 202 10.44 -0.74 -9.91
N ALA A 203 11.77 -0.77 -9.96
CA ALA A 203 12.60 0.34 -9.49
C ALA A 203 12.36 1.61 -10.32
N ILE A 204 12.31 1.51 -11.65
CA ILE A 204 12.04 2.65 -12.54
C ILE A 204 10.67 3.25 -12.19
N LEU A 205 9.61 2.44 -12.10
CA LEU A 205 8.27 2.90 -11.75
C LEU A 205 8.24 3.58 -10.37
N MET A 206 8.99 3.05 -9.41
CA MET A 206 9.13 3.61 -8.07
C MET A 206 9.79 4.98 -8.09
N PHE A 207 10.96 5.11 -8.70
CA PHE A 207 11.68 6.39 -8.76
C PHE A 207 10.87 7.46 -9.48
N VAL A 208 10.23 7.12 -10.61
CA VAL A 208 9.42 8.07 -11.39
C VAL A 208 8.22 8.54 -10.56
N SER A 209 7.48 7.65 -9.92
CA SER A 209 6.33 8.03 -9.07
C SER A 209 6.76 8.87 -7.86
N PHE A 210 7.88 8.53 -7.23
CA PHE A 210 8.41 9.26 -6.07
C PHE A 210 8.78 10.70 -6.43
N VAL A 211 9.53 10.90 -7.52
CA VAL A 211 9.87 12.23 -8.01
C VAL A 211 8.60 13.01 -8.40
N ALA A 212 7.65 12.37 -9.08
CA ALA A 212 6.39 13.00 -9.46
C ALA A 212 5.59 13.47 -8.24
N VAL A 213 5.49 12.65 -7.18
CA VAL A 213 4.82 13.04 -5.93
C VAL A 213 5.51 14.23 -5.27
N ILE A 214 6.84 14.22 -5.17
CA ILE A 214 7.60 15.34 -4.57
C ILE A 214 7.35 16.63 -5.34
N VAL A 215 7.54 16.62 -6.66
CA VAL A 215 7.38 17.80 -7.51
C VAL A 215 5.94 18.33 -7.46
N CYS A 216 4.95 17.46 -7.62
CA CYS A 216 3.54 17.87 -7.57
C CYS A 216 3.15 18.40 -6.19
N THR A 217 3.65 17.80 -5.11
CA THR A 217 3.38 18.25 -3.73
C THR A 217 4.01 19.63 -3.49
N ALA A 218 5.26 19.84 -3.90
CA ALA A 218 5.92 21.14 -3.78
C ALA A 218 5.15 22.24 -4.53
N VAL A 219 4.76 21.98 -5.79
CA VAL A 219 3.93 22.91 -6.58
C VAL A 219 2.60 23.20 -5.89
N LEU A 220 1.93 22.15 -5.36
CA LEU A 220 0.64 22.31 -4.70
C LEU A 220 0.74 23.15 -3.43
N VAL A 221 1.80 22.96 -2.61
CA VAL A 221 2.06 23.75 -1.40
C VAL A 221 2.32 25.23 -1.75
N VAL A 222 3.19 25.49 -2.74
CA VAL A 222 3.49 26.86 -3.18
C VAL A 222 2.23 27.56 -3.68
N LYS A 223 1.46 26.91 -4.55
CA LYS A 223 0.21 27.49 -5.09
C LYS A 223 -0.86 27.70 -4.03
N LEU A 224 -0.97 26.80 -3.06
CA LEU A 224 -1.91 26.95 -1.94
C LEU A 224 -1.53 28.15 -1.07
N ASN A 225 -0.24 28.36 -0.77
CA ASN A 225 0.25 29.50 0.01
C ASN A 225 0.05 30.82 -0.73
N GLN A 226 0.37 30.88 -2.03
CA GLN A 226 0.14 32.07 -2.86
C GLN A 226 -1.36 32.48 -2.86
N LYS A 227 -2.26 31.49 -3.05
CA LYS A 227 -3.71 31.75 -3.04
C LYS A 227 -4.20 32.20 -1.63
N SER A 228 -3.62 31.66 -0.57
CA SER A 228 -3.94 32.08 0.80
C SER A 228 -3.53 33.54 1.07
N GLN A 229 -2.33 33.95 0.65
CA GLN A 229 -1.82 35.33 0.80
C GLN A 229 -2.64 36.33 -0.01
N TRP A 230 -3.01 35.97 -1.26
CA TRP A 230 -3.82 36.82 -2.13
C TRP A 230 -5.18 37.12 -1.51
N ARG A 231 -5.81 36.13 -0.86
CA ARG A 231 -7.09 36.30 -0.18
C ARG A 231 -7.05 37.19 1.06
N GLN A 232 -5.97 37.16 1.81
CA GLN A 232 -5.80 38.07 2.95
C GLN A 232 -5.78 39.55 2.52
N LYS A 233 -5.45 39.80 1.23
CA LYS A 233 -5.38 41.15 0.65
C LYS A 233 -6.68 41.57 -0.04
N SER A 234 -7.59 40.64 -0.35
CA SER A 234 -8.87 40.92 -1.05
C SER A 234 -10.05 40.87 -0.08
N THR A 235 -10.71 42.00 0.13
CA THR A 235 -11.82 42.19 1.10
C THR A 235 -13.22 41.85 0.55
N PHE A 236 -13.36 41.42 -0.70
CA PHE A 236 -14.65 41.19 -1.36
C PHE A 236 -14.80 39.74 -1.87
N ASP A 237 -15.47 38.89 -1.10
CA ASP A 237 -15.96 37.60 -1.60
C ASP A 237 -17.40 37.32 -1.10
N SER A 238 -18.26 36.86 -2.02
CA SER A 238 -19.63 36.44 -1.67
C SER A 238 -19.58 35.15 -0.84
N ALA A 239 -20.51 34.97 0.10
CA ALA A 239 -20.57 33.80 1.02
C ALA A 239 -20.54 32.45 0.29
N GLN A 240 -21.10 32.34 -0.90
CA GLN A 240 -21.14 31.13 -1.71
C GLN A 240 -19.76 30.79 -2.33
N SER A 241 -18.97 31.79 -2.72
CA SER A 241 -17.58 31.68 -3.16
C SER A 241 -16.69 31.22 -2.01
N GLU A 242 -16.96 31.68 -0.80
CA GLU A 242 -16.23 31.31 0.42
C GLU A 242 -16.42 29.84 0.80
N ILE A 243 -17.66 29.31 0.75
CA ILE A 243 -17.97 27.89 1.09
C ILE A 243 -17.29 26.94 0.11
N MET A 244 -17.39 27.20 -1.20
CA MET A 244 -16.76 26.37 -2.23
C MET A 244 -15.24 26.39 -2.10
N SER A 245 -14.68 27.52 -1.75
CA SER A 245 -13.26 27.70 -1.50
C SER A 245 -12.75 27.02 -0.24
N ARG A 246 -13.51 26.95 0.83
CA ARG A 246 -13.17 26.20 2.06
C ARG A 246 -13.09 24.71 1.78
N ARG A 247 -14.01 24.16 0.99
CA ARG A 247 -14.04 22.75 0.60
C ARG A 247 -12.82 22.37 -0.25
N ASP A 248 -12.48 23.17 -1.26
CA ASP A 248 -11.33 22.93 -2.12
C ASP A 248 -10.01 23.00 -1.30
N ARG A 249 -9.90 23.94 -0.38
CA ARG A 249 -8.74 24.05 0.52
C ARG A 249 -8.61 22.86 1.44
N SER A 250 -9.71 22.33 1.98
CA SER A 250 -9.69 21.11 2.80
C SER A 250 -9.19 19.91 1.99
N THR A 251 -9.71 19.72 0.76
CA THR A 251 -9.28 18.65 -0.12
C THR A 251 -7.79 18.75 -0.47
N MET A 252 -7.29 19.96 -0.78
CA MET A 252 -5.85 20.17 -1.05
C MET A 252 -4.98 19.84 0.15
N LYS A 253 -5.38 20.23 1.36
CA LYS A 253 -4.66 19.87 2.60
C LYS A 253 -4.63 18.37 2.83
N THR A 254 -5.76 17.66 2.58
CA THR A 254 -5.83 16.21 2.66
C THR A 254 -4.83 15.56 1.69
N VAL A 255 -4.78 16.02 0.44
CA VAL A 255 -3.85 15.49 -0.57
C VAL A 255 -2.39 15.79 -0.21
N ILE A 256 -2.09 16.99 0.27
CA ILE A 256 -0.72 17.33 0.74
C ILE A 256 -0.31 16.41 1.90
N LEU A 257 -1.20 16.16 2.85
CA LEU A 257 -0.90 15.28 3.98
C LEU A 257 -0.65 13.83 3.52
N ILE A 258 -1.51 13.29 2.65
CA ILE A 258 -1.35 11.93 2.10
C ILE A 258 -0.02 11.83 1.32
N ALA A 259 0.27 12.80 0.47
CA ALA A 259 1.51 12.83 -0.30
C ALA A 259 2.76 12.96 0.59
N SER A 260 2.69 13.76 1.67
CA SER A 260 3.78 13.90 2.64
C SER A 260 4.02 12.58 3.41
N VAL A 261 2.96 11.91 3.83
CA VAL A 261 3.03 10.58 4.47
C VAL A 261 3.66 9.57 3.52
N LEU A 262 3.25 9.56 2.25
CA LEU A 262 3.86 8.69 1.25
C LEU A 262 5.35 9.00 1.05
N ILE A 263 5.75 10.27 0.91
CA ILE A 263 7.16 10.65 0.74
C ILE A 263 8.00 10.13 1.91
N ILE A 264 7.53 10.30 3.14
CA ILE A 264 8.25 9.85 4.34
C ILE A 264 8.36 8.31 4.37
N ASN A 265 7.24 7.62 4.20
CA ASN A 265 7.23 6.15 4.30
C ASN A 265 7.87 5.46 3.09
N TYR A 266 7.90 6.09 1.92
CA TYR A 266 8.50 5.52 0.71
C TYR A 266 10.01 5.77 0.61
N SER A 267 10.54 6.74 1.38
CA SER A 267 11.96 7.07 1.39
C SER A 267 12.88 5.90 1.75
N PRO A 268 12.60 5.04 2.76
CA PRO A 268 13.43 3.87 3.04
C PRO A 268 13.51 2.90 1.85
N THR A 269 12.40 2.66 1.16
CA THR A 269 12.35 1.80 -0.02
C THR A 269 13.17 2.39 -1.18
N VAL A 270 13.16 3.71 -1.36
CA VAL A 270 14.00 4.42 -2.35
C VAL A 270 15.48 4.24 -2.03
N VAL A 271 15.87 4.40 -0.77
CA VAL A 271 17.25 4.19 -0.30
C VAL A 271 17.67 2.74 -0.50
N PHE A 272 16.82 1.78 -0.15
CA PHE A 272 17.05 0.35 -0.35
C PHE A 272 17.34 0.01 -1.82
N PHE A 273 16.46 0.41 -2.74
CA PHE A 273 16.69 0.15 -4.18
C PHE A 273 17.93 0.87 -4.71
N THR A 274 18.22 2.08 -4.22
CA THR A 274 19.47 2.78 -4.56
C THR A 274 20.69 1.99 -4.11
N GLY A 275 20.67 1.42 -2.90
CA GLY A 275 21.71 0.54 -2.39
C GLY A 275 21.94 -0.70 -3.27
N VAL A 276 20.85 -1.34 -3.71
CA VAL A 276 20.90 -2.50 -4.62
C VAL A 276 21.58 -2.16 -5.95
N PHE A 277 21.37 -0.95 -6.48
CA PHE A 277 22.02 -0.53 -7.73
C PHE A 277 23.50 -0.14 -7.56
N ILE A 278 23.86 0.42 -6.40
CA ILE A 278 25.23 0.92 -6.16
C ILE A 278 26.16 -0.20 -5.68
N VAL A 279 25.65 -1.16 -4.89
CA VAL A 279 26.45 -2.22 -4.27
C VAL A 279 26.09 -3.58 -4.89
N PRO A 280 26.90 -4.12 -5.81
CA PRO A 280 26.59 -5.37 -6.52
C PRO A 280 26.37 -6.58 -5.60
N GLU A 281 27.05 -6.64 -4.44
CA GLU A 281 26.91 -7.72 -3.46
C GLU A 281 25.66 -7.60 -2.59
N PHE A 282 24.93 -6.46 -2.63
CA PHE A 282 23.71 -6.19 -1.87
C PHE A 282 22.47 -6.66 -2.65
N ASN A 283 22.30 -7.98 -2.75
CA ASN A 283 21.18 -8.63 -3.41
C ASN A 283 20.88 -10.00 -2.77
N ILE A 284 19.82 -10.67 -3.23
CA ILE A 284 19.35 -11.94 -2.67
C ILE A 284 20.33 -13.12 -2.82
N THR A 285 21.23 -13.06 -3.79
CA THR A 285 22.26 -14.08 -4.07
C THR A 285 23.68 -13.61 -3.74
N GLY A 286 23.83 -12.34 -3.34
CA GLY A 286 25.11 -11.71 -3.07
C GLY A 286 25.67 -11.99 -1.68
N GLN A 287 26.88 -11.52 -1.42
CA GLN A 287 27.57 -11.67 -0.13
C GLN A 287 26.80 -11.02 1.02
N HIS A 288 26.08 -9.92 0.77
CA HIS A 288 25.29 -9.19 1.75
C HIS A 288 23.81 -9.60 1.78
N ARG A 289 23.51 -10.87 1.43
CA ARG A 289 22.13 -11.40 1.38
C ARG A 289 21.33 -11.15 2.65
N ASN A 290 21.90 -11.42 3.82
CA ASN A 290 21.17 -11.23 5.09
C ASN A 290 20.86 -9.76 5.35
N LEU A 291 21.80 -8.86 5.07
CA LEU A 291 21.56 -7.42 5.17
C LEU A 291 20.50 -6.96 4.16
N PHE A 292 20.52 -7.50 2.93
CA PHE A 292 19.48 -7.22 1.93
C PHE A 292 18.08 -7.62 2.45
N LEU A 293 17.92 -8.84 2.97
CA LEU A 293 16.63 -9.34 3.48
C LEU A 293 16.13 -8.57 4.70
N VAL A 294 17.01 -8.25 5.66
CA VAL A 294 16.69 -7.43 6.83
C VAL A 294 16.25 -6.02 6.39
N SER A 295 16.95 -5.41 5.43
CA SER A 295 16.60 -4.09 4.91
C SER A 295 15.27 -4.12 4.15
N ALA A 296 15.00 -5.17 3.39
CA ALA A 296 13.72 -5.36 2.70
C ALA A 296 12.57 -5.51 3.71
N ALA A 297 12.75 -6.32 4.77
CA ALA A 297 11.76 -6.48 5.84
C ALA A 297 11.48 -5.16 6.57
N PHE A 298 12.50 -4.33 6.77
CA PHE A 298 12.36 -2.98 7.31
C PHE A 298 11.51 -2.08 6.39
N CYS A 299 11.74 -2.11 5.07
CA CYS A 299 10.95 -1.36 4.11
C CYS A 299 9.48 -1.75 4.13
N PHE A 300 9.15 -3.03 4.32
CA PHE A 300 7.78 -3.50 4.41
C PHE A 300 6.99 -2.89 5.59
N ILE A 301 7.65 -2.57 6.72
CA ILE A 301 6.98 -1.84 7.82
C ILE A 301 6.47 -0.48 7.31
N PHE A 302 7.28 0.26 6.57
CA PHE A 302 6.91 1.57 6.06
C PHE A 302 5.86 1.50 4.95
N ASP A 303 5.94 0.51 4.07
CA ASP A 303 4.91 0.26 3.05
C ASP A 303 3.56 -0.07 3.72
N THR A 304 3.56 -0.89 4.77
CA THR A 304 2.38 -1.22 5.57
C THR A 304 1.83 -0.01 6.31
N LEU A 305 2.69 0.80 6.93
CA LEU A 305 2.31 2.06 7.57
C LEU A 305 1.67 3.02 6.57
N ASN A 306 2.28 3.22 5.41
CA ASN A 306 1.74 4.08 4.36
C ASN A 306 0.31 3.71 4.00
N SER A 307 0.05 2.43 3.76
CA SER A 307 -1.28 1.95 3.38
C SER A 307 -2.28 1.93 4.54
N SER A 308 -1.81 1.95 5.80
CA SER A 308 -2.69 1.88 6.97
C SER A 308 -3.15 3.25 7.50
N VAL A 309 -2.34 4.31 7.35
CA VAL A 309 -2.59 5.60 8.01
C VAL A 309 -3.44 6.58 7.19
N THR A 310 -3.83 6.24 5.96
CA THR A 310 -4.61 7.12 5.08
C THR A 310 -5.95 7.54 5.69
N ILE A 311 -6.60 6.68 6.49
CA ILE A 311 -7.84 7.02 7.22
C ILE A 311 -7.65 8.22 8.16
N ILE A 312 -6.49 8.33 8.82
CA ILE A 312 -6.18 9.44 9.73
C ILE A 312 -6.17 10.76 8.94
N SER A 313 -5.58 10.74 7.74
CA SER A 313 -5.54 11.91 6.85
C SER A 313 -6.94 12.33 6.40
N TYR A 314 -7.80 11.38 6.03
CA TYR A 314 -9.18 11.66 5.64
C TYR A 314 -9.99 12.19 6.83
N TYR A 315 -9.89 11.56 7.99
CA TYR A 315 -10.63 11.93 9.18
C TYR A 315 -10.23 13.31 9.72
N THR A 316 -8.94 13.61 9.78
CA THR A 316 -8.44 14.88 10.33
C THR A 316 -8.71 16.07 9.40
N MET A 317 -8.55 15.89 8.08
CA MET A 317 -8.57 16.99 7.13
C MET A 317 -9.90 17.17 6.39
N SER A 318 -10.77 16.14 6.30
CA SER A 318 -12.03 16.21 5.57
C SER A 318 -13.25 16.20 6.50
N SER A 319 -13.91 17.36 6.64
CA SER A 319 -15.17 17.47 7.39
C SER A 319 -16.29 16.60 6.81
N LYS A 320 -16.34 16.46 5.47
CA LYS A 320 -17.31 15.60 4.80
C LYS A 320 -17.05 14.11 5.11
N PHE A 321 -15.79 13.70 5.17
CA PHE A 321 -15.44 12.33 5.56
C PHE A 321 -15.88 12.05 6.99
N ARG A 322 -15.55 12.94 7.95
CA ARG A 322 -15.97 12.81 9.35
C ARG A 322 -17.48 12.69 9.50
N GLN A 323 -18.23 13.57 8.84
CA GLN A 323 -19.69 13.55 8.90
C GLN A 323 -20.23 12.20 8.42
N THR A 324 -19.84 11.73 7.23
CA THR A 324 -20.29 10.44 6.67
C THR A 324 -19.86 9.28 7.57
N PHE A 325 -18.65 9.33 8.12
CA PHE A 325 -18.16 8.34 9.07
C PHE A 325 -19.05 8.24 10.32
N HIS A 326 -19.36 9.38 10.97
CA HIS A 326 -20.25 9.41 12.15
C HIS A 326 -21.67 8.95 11.82
N GLU A 327 -22.22 9.33 10.68
CA GLU A 327 -23.52 8.85 10.22
C GLU A 327 -23.56 7.33 10.06
N LEU A 328 -22.53 6.71 9.50
CA LEU A 328 -22.43 5.26 9.35
C LEU A 328 -22.41 4.55 10.71
N PHE A 329 -21.60 5.04 11.65
CA PHE A 329 -21.51 4.42 12.98
C PHE A 329 -22.77 4.65 13.81
N SER A 330 -23.41 5.81 13.74
CA SER A 330 -24.68 6.07 14.42
C SER A 330 -25.81 5.19 13.89
N LEU A 331 -25.86 4.93 12.58
CA LEU A 331 -26.83 4.01 11.98
C LEU A 331 -26.59 2.56 12.41
N CYS A 332 -25.34 2.13 12.49
CA CYS A 332 -24.98 0.79 12.98
C CYS A 332 -25.42 0.57 14.44
N LEU A 333 -25.15 1.54 15.32
CA LEU A 333 -25.56 1.50 16.74
C LEU A 333 -27.08 1.47 16.88
N ARG A 334 -27.80 2.30 16.11
CA ARG A 334 -29.27 2.35 16.13
C ARG A 334 -29.89 1.03 15.64
N LYS A 335 -29.30 0.41 14.64
CA LYS A 335 -29.76 -0.88 14.11
C LYS A 335 -29.51 -2.03 15.09
N LYS A 336 -28.38 -1.99 15.81
CA LYS A 336 -28.03 -2.97 16.85
C LYS A 336 -29.02 -2.88 18.02
N ASN A 337 -29.28 -1.68 18.54
CA ASN A 337 -30.25 -1.49 19.63
C ASN A 337 -31.66 -1.94 19.24
N HIS A 338 -32.07 -1.71 17.97
CA HIS A 338 -33.39 -2.17 17.50
C HIS A 338 -33.46 -3.70 17.34
N SER A 339 -32.37 -4.37 16.97
CA SER A 339 -32.32 -5.83 16.90
C SER A 339 -32.30 -6.49 18.29
N GLU A 340 -31.58 -5.91 19.24
CA GLU A 340 -31.55 -6.38 20.63
C GLU A 340 -32.94 -6.23 21.30
N LEU A 341 -33.59 -5.09 21.12
CA LEU A 341 -34.95 -4.85 21.62
C LEU A 341 -35.97 -5.83 21.02
N LYS A 342 -35.83 -6.19 19.73
CA LYS A 342 -36.71 -7.16 19.07
C LYS A 342 -36.51 -8.58 19.62
N THR A 343 -35.28 -8.94 19.91
CA THR A 343 -34.92 -10.25 20.50
C THR A 343 -35.40 -10.37 21.95
N GLU A 344 -35.36 -9.28 22.73
CA GLU A 344 -35.93 -9.23 24.09
C GLU A 344 -37.45 -9.38 24.08
N LEU A 345 -38.15 -8.64 23.20
CA LEU A 345 -39.60 -8.75 23.04
C LEU A 345 -40.08 -10.16 22.61
N GLU A 346 -39.30 -10.82 21.73
CA GLU A 346 -39.59 -12.21 21.33
C GLU A 346 -39.37 -13.19 22.47
N LYS A 347 -38.38 -12.99 23.35
CA LYS A 347 -38.16 -13.81 24.55
C LYS A 347 -39.25 -13.62 25.58
N ASP A 348 -39.68 -12.40 25.88
CA ASP A 348 -40.75 -12.12 26.80
C ASP A 348 -42.11 -12.70 26.34
N HIS A 349 -42.36 -12.70 25.03
CA HIS A 349 -43.54 -13.40 24.44
C HIS A 349 -43.45 -14.92 24.53
N ALA A 350 -42.26 -15.51 24.39
CA ALA A 350 -42.07 -16.97 24.54
C ALA A 350 -42.27 -17.41 26.00
N ASP A 351 -41.71 -16.64 26.97
CA ASP A 351 -41.83 -16.92 28.42
C ASP A 351 -43.26 -16.71 28.96
N SER A 352 -44.04 -15.80 28.37
CA SER A 352 -45.47 -15.63 28.73
C SER A 352 -46.36 -16.75 28.23
N ASN A 353 -46.03 -17.36 27.06
CA ASN A 353 -46.77 -18.50 26.50
C ASN A 353 -46.44 -19.84 27.16
N THR A 354 -45.32 -19.92 27.94
CA THR A 354 -44.95 -21.15 28.68
C THR A 354 -45.53 -21.17 30.10
N LYS A 355 -46.18 -20.10 30.53
CA LYS A 355 -46.82 -19.95 31.87
C LYS A 355 -48.32 -20.04 31.86
N LEU A 356 -48.93 -20.34 30.73
CA LEU A 356 -50.35 -20.72 30.55
C LEU A 356 -50.46 -22.22 30.28
#